data_cb1bb404cea34beab520e67718d9713e
#
_entry.id   cb1bb404cea34beab520e67718d9713e
#
_cell.length_a   1.000
_cell.length_b   1.000
_cell.length_c   1.000
_cell.angle_alpha   90.00
_cell.angle_beta   90.00
_cell.angle_gamma   90.00
#
_symmetry.space_group_name_H-M   'P 1'
#
loop_
_entity.id
_entity.type
_entity.pdbx_description
1 polymer ?
#
loop_
_entity_poly.entity_id
_entity_poly.type
_entity_poly.pdbx_seq_one_letter_code
_entity_poly.pdbx_strand_id
1 'polypeptide(L)'
;VFACLRTAAVAVGLAAVSHLASAADLVIAGRDDIYGRALAQAVDGFIAQHPGTEIELLKLPNGDLYQKLKLSMREKTGAYDLVLMDDTWAPEFIGNDWLAQLPSNLADADMIDTTVALGRAPSGGLYALPIVGNVEMFAYRKDLLAARGLQPPRTWDDVLKIAQTIGAANKGTSGVVFRGAKGNPIVTGFLPILWAYGGDVVDAGGKVTIDSPQALAALKTLLALKASAPKDVDVYGAAEVRDALQRGTAAQSIEVWPAWIPALDDPAQSRVVGQVALQAPPGQVKGPAPMLGIWQMGVPKDAPHAKLAMQFLAYLTSPAEQTQLAKLGIPPTRKSVFANAELFKQFRWYPDQLKALEAGRARPRVKNWQQVEAILGESLQLAVTGQMAPDVALRSASQKIAQALPVAAK
;
A
#
# COMPACT_ATOMS: atom_id res chain seq x y z
N VAL A 1 15.05 -65.68 62.88
CA VAL A 1 15.41 -64.30 63.12
C VAL A 1 15.01 -63.49 61.88
N PHE A 2 13.84 -62.85 61.96
CA PHE A 2 13.30 -61.98 60.89
C PHE A 2 13.57 -60.53 61.17
N ALA A 3 14.25 -59.81 60.25
CA ALA A 3 14.44 -58.39 60.30
C ALA A 3 13.38 -57.67 59.44
N CYS A 4 12.53 -56.85 59.99
CA CYS A 4 11.62 -55.98 59.34
C CYS A 4 12.33 -54.70 58.80
N LEU A 5 12.38 -54.54 57.51
CA LEU A 5 12.69 -53.26 56.85
C LEU A 5 11.43 -52.38 56.75
N ARG A 6 11.47 -51.23 57.37
CA ARG A 6 10.47 -50.17 57.18
C ARG A 6 10.92 -49.26 56.06
N THR A 7 10.15 -49.26 54.97
CA THR A 7 10.31 -48.34 53.85
C THR A 7 9.56 -47.05 54.18
N ALA A 8 10.25 -45.93 54.31
CA ALA A 8 9.68 -44.60 54.40
C ALA A 8 9.46 -44.06 52.98
N ALA A 9 8.19 -43.87 52.62
CA ALA A 9 7.82 -43.19 51.37
C ALA A 9 7.91 -41.67 51.56
N VAL A 10 8.85 -41.02 50.88
CA VAL A 10 8.93 -39.56 50.78
C VAL A 10 8.01 -39.14 49.63
N ALA A 11 6.87 -38.53 49.97
CA ALA A 11 6.02 -37.86 48.95
C ALA A 11 6.62 -36.50 48.59
N VAL A 12 7.22 -36.40 47.43
CA VAL A 12 7.64 -35.12 46.83
C VAL A 12 6.40 -34.52 46.16
N GLY A 13 5.78 -33.51 46.82
CA GLY A 13 4.71 -32.71 46.23
C GLY A 13 5.28 -31.81 45.15
N LEU A 14 5.07 -32.15 43.86
CA LEU A 14 5.25 -31.22 42.75
C LEU A 14 4.11 -30.20 42.82
N ALA A 15 4.39 -29.01 43.32
CA ALA A 15 3.54 -27.83 43.11
C ALA A 15 3.71 -27.44 41.60
N ALA A 16 2.77 -27.86 40.77
CA ALA A 16 2.60 -27.35 39.45
C ALA A 16 2.18 -25.86 39.56
N VAL A 17 3.14 -24.97 39.42
CA VAL A 17 2.86 -23.55 39.19
C VAL A 17 2.30 -23.48 37.78
N SER A 18 0.98 -23.57 37.68
CA SER A 18 0.26 -23.22 36.43
C SER A 18 0.52 -21.74 36.18
N HIS A 19 1.48 -21.43 35.30
CA HIS A 19 1.51 -20.13 34.66
C HIS A 19 0.24 -20.09 33.80
N LEU A 20 -0.80 -19.46 34.36
CA LEU A 20 -1.88 -18.93 33.55
C LEU A 20 -1.20 -17.92 32.63
N ALA A 21 -0.98 -18.32 31.36
CA ALA A 21 -0.65 -17.35 30.34
C ALA A 21 -1.77 -16.31 30.41
N SER A 22 -1.47 -15.11 30.89
CA SER A 22 -2.40 -13.98 30.80
C SER A 22 -2.71 -13.82 29.32
N ALA A 23 -3.98 -13.89 28.94
CA ALA A 23 -4.39 -13.53 27.60
C ALA A 23 -4.09 -12.03 27.45
N ALA A 24 -3.46 -11.64 26.34
CA ALA A 24 -3.19 -10.23 26.08
C ALA A 24 -4.49 -9.41 26.14
N ASP A 25 -4.41 -8.21 26.71
CA ASP A 25 -5.55 -7.27 26.76
C ASP A 25 -5.92 -6.73 25.36
N LEU A 26 -4.99 -6.81 24.39
CA LEU A 26 -5.20 -6.38 23.02
C LEU A 26 -4.35 -7.23 22.07
N VAL A 27 -4.95 -7.82 21.04
CA VAL A 27 -4.26 -8.54 19.99
C VAL A 27 -4.35 -7.74 18.69
N ILE A 28 -3.20 -7.29 18.19
CA ILE A 28 -3.07 -6.50 16.95
C ILE A 28 -2.47 -7.37 15.86
N ALA A 29 -3.11 -7.46 14.70
CA ALA A 29 -2.53 -8.08 13.51
C ALA A 29 -2.03 -7.02 12.53
N GLY A 30 -0.73 -7.09 12.20
CA GLY A 30 -0.06 -6.16 11.29
C GLY A 30 0.92 -6.86 10.35
N ARG A 31 1.64 -6.07 9.55
CA ARG A 31 2.65 -6.56 8.61
C ARG A 31 4.01 -6.76 9.29
N ASP A 32 4.85 -7.58 8.70
CA ASP A 32 6.21 -7.89 9.18
C ASP A 32 7.31 -6.93 8.66
N ASP A 33 6.96 -5.91 7.90
CA ASP A 33 7.85 -4.92 7.28
C ASP A 33 8.04 -3.64 8.12
N ILE A 34 8.34 -2.51 7.45
CA ILE A 34 8.50 -1.19 8.09
C ILE A 34 7.23 -0.79 8.86
N TYR A 35 6.03 -1.17 8.39
CA TYR A 35 4.77 -0.85 9.07
C TYR A 35 4.62 -1.64 10.37
N GLY A 36 5.05 -2.90 10.38
CA GLY A 36 5.07 -3.70 11.62
C GLY A 36 6.08 -3.19 12.65
N ARG A 37 7.22 -2.63 12.20
CA ARG A 37 8.16 -1.96 13.12
C ARG A 37 7.58 -0.68 13.69
N ALA A 38 6.89 0.10 12.86
CA ALA A 38 6.20 1.31 13.30
C ALA A 38 5.09 1.02 14.30
N LEU A 39 4.27 -0.02 14.04
CA LEU A 39 3.25 -0.48 14.99
C LEU A 39 3.86 -0.94 16.32
N ALA A 40 5.01 -1.64 16.30
CA ALA A 40 5.70 -2.06 17.53
C ALA A 40 6.11 -0.84 18.36
N GLN A 41 6.67 0.21 17.75
CA GLN A 41 7.00 1.46 18.46
C GLN A 41 5.74 2.14 19.02
N ALA A 42 4.65 2.17 18.27
CA ALA A 42 3.38 2.72 18.76
C ALA A 42 2.81 1.92 19.93
N VAL A 43 2.96 0.59 19.92
CA VAL A 43 2.60 -0.29 21.06
C VAL A 43 3.41 0.08 22.29
N ASP A 44 4.73 0.20 22.17
CA ASP A 44 5.60 0.60 23.30
C ASP A 44 5.19 1.98 23.85
N GLY A 45 4.90 2.94 22.98
CA GLY A 45 4.45 4.29 23.35
C GLY A 45 3.08 4.29 24.03
N PHE A 46 2.17 3.43 23.61
CA PHE A 46 0.85 3.29 24.24
C PHE A 46 0.96 2.64 25.63
N ILE A 47 1.73 1.57 25.77
CA ILE A 47 1.95 0.89 27.07
C ILE A 47 2.60 1.83 28.07
N ALA A 48 3.53 2.69 27.64
CA ALA A 48 4.14 3.71 28.49
C ALA A 48 3.12 4.69 29.09
N GLN A 49 2.01 4.98 28.39
CA GLN A 49 0.91 5.82 28.84
C GLN A 49 -0.20 5.04 29.57
N HIS A 50 -0.22 3.71 29.44
CA HIS A 50 -1.21 2.81 30.01
C HIS A 50 -0.51 1.62 30.71
N PRO A 51 0.19 1.87 31.83
CA PRO A 51 0.94 0.84 32.54
C PRO A 51 0.06 -0.34 32.93
N GLY A 52 0.53 -1.56 32.73
CA GLY A 52 -0.17 -2.79 33.01
C GLY A 52 -1.04 -3.33 31.87
N THR A 53 -1.09 -2.65 30.74
CA THR A 53 -1.74 -3.18 29.53
C THR A 53 -0.80 -4.15 28.81
N GLU A 54 -1.27 -5.36 28.52
CA GLU A 54 -0.54 -6.36 27.75
C GLU A 54 -1.03 -6.36 26.29
N ILE A 55 -0.14 -6.05 25.33
CA ILE A 55 -0.47 -6.00 23.90
C ILE A 55 0.36 -7.02 23.13
N GLU A 56 -0.30 -7.92 22.42
CA GLU A 56 0.32 -8.83 21.47
C GLU A 56 0.26 -8.23 20.07
N LEU A 57 1.42 -8.04 19.41
CA LEU A 57 1.53 -7.61 18.03
C LEU A 57 1.98 -8.77 17.14
N LEU A 58 1.06 -9.32 16.37
CA LEU A 58 1.32 -10.34 15.35
C LEU A 58 1.77 -9.67 14.05
N LYS A 59 3.00 -9.96 13.63
CA LYS A 59 3.58 -9.45 12.37
C LYS A 59 3.59 -10.55 11.32
N LEU A 60 2.87 -10.35 10.22
CA LEU A 60 2.63 -11.35 9.19
C LEU A 60 3.05 -10.84 7.80
N PRO A 61 3.55 -11.70 6.90
CA PRO A 61 3.69 -11.38 5.48
C PRO A 61 2.36 -10.94 4.89
N ASN A 62 2.40 -10.00 3.92
CA ASN A 62 1.19 -9.34 3.41
C ASN A 62 0.10 -10.31 2.93
N GLY A 63 0.48 -11.34 2.17
CA GLY A 63 -0.47 -12.34 1.66
C GLY A 63 -1.10 -13.17 2.78
N ASP A 64 -0.31 -13.55 3.76
CA ASP A 64 -0.77 -14.32 4.93
C ASP A 64 -1.69 -13.48 5.81
N LEU A 65 -1.37 -12.19 6.00
CA LEU A 65 -2.20 -11.26 6.77
C LEU A 65 -3.63 -11.24 6.22
N TYR A 66 -3.80 -10.97 4.90
CA TYR A 66 -5.12 -10.95 4.28
C TYR A 66 -5.91 -12.25 4.52
N GLN A 67 -5.28 -13.41 4.26
CA GLN A 67 -5.96 -14.69 4.37
C GLN A 67 -6.35 -15.02 5.82
N LYS A 68 -5.46 -14.74 6.78
CA LYS A 68 -5.73 -14.97 8.21
C LYS A 68 -6.83 -14.06 8.73
N LEU A 69 -6.82 -12.78 8.37
CA LEU A 69 -7.87 -11.83 8.75
C LEU A 69 -9.23 -12.25 8.18
N LYS A 70 -9.27 -12.58 6.88
CA LYS A 70 -10.47 -13.04 6.21
C LYS A 70 -11.05 -14.31 6.86
N LEU A 71 -10.19 -15.29 7.16
CA LEU A 71 -10.62 -16.52 7.82
C LEU A 71 -11.17 -16.24 9.21
N SER A 72 -10.42 -15.51 10.05
CA SER A 72 -10.82 -15.20 11.42
C SER A 72 -12.18 -14.48 11.47
N MET A 73 -12.36 -13.42 10.72
CA MET A 73 -13.60 -12.63 10.72
C MET A 73 -14.78 -13.40 10.14
N ARG A 74 -14.56 -14.25 9.12
CA ARG A 74 -15.61 -15.11 8.57
C ARG A 74 -16.09 -16.14 9.57
N GLU A 75 -15.16 -16.79 10.28
CA GLU A 75 -15.46 -17.82 11.29
C GLU A 75 -15.79 -17.23 12.68
N LYS A 76 -15.67 -15.89 12.82
CA LYS A 76 -15.94 -15.17 14.09
C LYS A 76 -15.13 -15.74 15.26
N THR A 77 -13.82 -15.88 15.07
CA THR A 77 -12.95 -16.52 16.06
C THR A 77 -12.57 -15.61 17.23
N GLY A 78 -12.77 -14.29 17.11
CA GLY A 78 -12.29 -13.30 18.08
C GLY A 78 -10.78 -13.28 18.26
N ALA A 79 -10.01 -13.73 17.24
CA ALA A 79 -8.55 -13.85 17.35
C ALA A 79 -7.82 -12.51 17.34
N TYR A 80 -8.45 -11.44 16.87
CA TYR A 80 -7.84 -10.13 16.74
C TYR A 80 -8.78 -9.03 17.24
N ASP A 81 -8.21 -8.03 17.91
CA ASP A 81 -8.93 -6.84 18.36
C ASP A 81 -8.78 -5.66 17.40
N LEU A 82 -7.61 -5.57 16.75
CA LEU A 82 -7.30 -4.50 15.80
C LEU A 82 -6.50 -5.07 14.62
N VAL A 83 -6.86 -4.71 13.40
CA VAL A 83 -6.28 -5.29 12.20
C VAL A 83 -5.81 -4.24 11.22
N LEU A 84 -4.56 -4.40 10.73
CA LEU A 84 -4.02 -3.61 9.63
C LEU A 84 -4.49 -4.19 8.31
N MET A 85 -5.05 -3.36 7.44
CA MET A 85 -5.56 -3.77 6.14
C MET A 85 -5.17 -2.79 5.03
N ASP A 86 -4.97 -3.31 3.82
CA ASP A 86 -4.90 -2.51 2.60
C ASP A 86 -6.28 -1.91 2.29
N ASP A 87 -6.32 -0.71 1.72
CA ASP A 87 -7.58 -0.03 1.39
C ASP A 87 -8.49 -0.84 0.46
N THR A 88 -7.91 -1.71 -0.35
CA THR A 88 -8.64 -2.59 -1.26
C THR A 88 -9.37 -3.75 -0.57
N TRP A 89 -9.03 -4.06 0.67
CA TRP A 89 -9.74 -5.09 1.45
C TRP A 89 -10.98 -4.53 2.13
N ALA A 90 -11.01 -3.23 2.40
CA ALA A 90 -12.11 -2.58 3.12
C ALA A 90 -13.49 -2.80 2.46
N PRO A 91 -13.67 -2.75 1.12
CA PRO A 91 -14.97 -3.04 0.51
C PRO A 91 -15.48 -4.46 0.79
N GLU A 92 -14.59 -5.46 0.83
CA GLU A 92 -14.97 -6.83 1.19
C GLU A 92 -15.32 -6.93 2.67
N PHE A 93 -14.46 -6.40 3.55
CA PHE A 93 -14.63 -6.54 5.00
C PHE A 93 -15.84 -5.76 5.51
N ILE A 94 -16.07 -4.55 5.04
CA ILE A 94 -17.25 -3.75 5.33
C ILE A 94 -18.50 -4.40 4.75
N GLY A 95 -18.45 -4.80 3.48
CA GLY A 95 -19.60 -5.34 2.77
C GLY A 95 -20.05 -6.74 3.23
N ASN A 96 -19.21 -7.45 4.01
CA ASN A 96 -19.55 -8.71 4.67
C ASN A 96 -19.87 -8.51 6.16
N ASP A 97 -19.94 -7.27 6.64
CA ASP A 97 -20.22 -6.93 8.05
C ASP A 97 -19.19 -7.53 9.03
N TRP A 98 -17.92 -7.54 8.62
CA TRP A 98 -16.84 -8.10 9.44
C TRP A 98 -16.15 -7.07 10.34
N LEU A 99 -16.36 -5.77 10.10
CA LEU A 99 -15.79 -4.69 10.89
C LEU A 99 -16.85 -4.02 11.75
N ALA A 100 -16.46 -3.59 12.93
CA ALA A 100 -17.27 -2.72 13.78
C ALA A 100 -17.30 -1.30 13.20
N GLN A 101 -18.44 -0.65 13.24
CA GLN A 101 -18.54 0.76 12.89
C GLN A 101 -17.83 1.60 13.95
N LEU A 102 -16.94 2.48 13.51
CA LEU A 102 -16.19 3.39 14.37
C LEU A 102 -17.00 4.66 14.65
N PRO A 103 -16.81 5.29 15.83
CA PRO A 103 -17.34 6.63 16.09
C PRO A 103 -16.84 7.62 15.03
N SER A 104 -17.75 8.43 14.48
CA SER A 104 -17.42 9.38 13.41
C SER A 104 -16.43 10.48 13.82
N ASN A 105 -16.39 10.80 15.12
CA ASN A 105 -15.47 11.78 15.70
C ASN A 105 -14.01 11.31 15.80
N LEU A 106 -13.72 10.05 15.50
CA LEU A 106 -12.34 9.57 15.36
C LEU A 106 -11.68 10.08 14.07
N ALA A 107 -12.45 10.49 13.07
CA ALA A 107 -11.96 11.14 11.86
C ALA A 107 -12.21 12.65 11.98
N ASP A 108 -11.16 13.43 12.15
CA ASP A 108 -11.21 14.89 12.29
C ASP A 108 -10.75 15.61 11.00
N ALA A 109 -10.92 16.94 10.96
CA ALA A 109 -10.62 17.77 9.79
C ALA A 109 -9.11 17.88 9.45
N ASP A 110 -8.22 17.47 10.35
CA ASP A 110 -6.78 17.43 10.10
C ASP A 110 -6.38 16.18 9.28
N MET A 111 -7.17 15.12 9.32
CA MET A 111 -6.95 13.95 8.45
C MET A 111 -7.19 14.31 6.99
N ILE A 112 -6.49 13.64 6.09
CA ILE A 112 -6.65 13.83 4.64
C ILE A 112 -7.92 13.13 4.17
N ASP A 113 -8.88 13.88 3.67
CA ASP A 113 -10.24 13.41 3.35
C ASP A 113 -10.26 12.21 2.39
N THR A 114 -9.42 12.24 1.34
CA THR A 114 -9.31 11.15 0.37
C THR A 114 -8.88 9.83 1.00
N THR A 115 -8.04 9.88 2.04
CA THR A 115 -7.57 8.68 2.75
C THR A 115 -8.62 8.15 3.73
N VAL A 116 -9.33 9.04 4.43
CA VAL A 116 -10.44 8.68 5.34
C VAL A 116 -11.61 8.08 4.57
N ALA A 117 -11.89 8.59 3.36
CA ALA A 117 -12.98 8.08 2.52
C ALA A 117 -12.83 6.58 2.20
N LEU A 118 -11.61 6.05 2.18
CA LEU A 118 -11.34 4.62 1.92
C LEU A 118 -11.78 3.70 3.06
N GLY A 119 -11.87 4.22 4.28
CA GLY A 119 -12.39 3.50 5.46
C GLY A 119 -13.91 3.62 5.63
N ARG A 120 -14.62 4.31 4.71
CA ARG A 120 -16.07 4.49 4.80
C ARG A 120 -16.84 3.50 3.94
N ALA A 121 -18.01 3.11 4.44
CA ALA A 121 -19.02 2.44 3.63
C ALA A 121 -19.68 3.43 2.65
N PRO A 122 -20.31 2.95 1.57
CA PRO A 122 -21.14 3.80 0.68
C PRO A 122 -22.25 4.56 1.42
N SER A 123 -22.76 4.02 2.54
CA SER A 123 -23.73 4.68 3.43
C SER A 123 -23.15 5.82 4.27
N GLY A 124 -21.84 6.06 4.21
CA GLY A 124 -21.14 7.08 4.99
C GLY A 124 -20.56 6.63 6.34
N GLY A 125 -20.95 5.45 6.86
CA GLY A 125 -20.41 4.91 8.10
C GLY A 125 -18.90 4.73 8.05
N LEU A 126 -18.17 5.06 9.13
CA LEU A 126 -16.72 4.89 9.27
C LEU A 126 -16.41 3.51 9.84
N TYR A 127 -15.50 2.75 9.24
CA TYR A 127 -15.12 1.40 9.68
C TYR A 127 -13.61 1.20 9.83
N ALA A 128 -12.81 2.09 9.21
CA ALA A 128 -11.37 2.06 9.36
C ALA A 128 -10.79 3.47 9.30
N LEU A 129 -9.62 3.66 9.92
CA LEU A 129 -8.86 4.90 9.88
C LEU A 129 -7.52 4.70 9.17
N PRO A 130 -7.09 5.65 8.34
CA PRO A 130 -5.81 5.57 7.66
C PRO A 130 -4.67 5.79 8.66
N ILE A 131 -3.63 4.95 8.56
CA ILE A 131 -2.41 5.10 9.36
C ILE A 131 -1.17 5.29 8.50
N VAL A 132 -1.21 4.92 7.23
CA VAL A 132 -0.11 5.12 6.26
C VAL A 132 -0.65 5.79 5.02
N GLY A 133 -0.19 7.00 4.75
CA GLY A 133 -0.57 7.84 3.61
C GLY A 133 0.25 7.53 2.36
N ASN A 134 0.19 6.30 1.87
CA ASN A 134 0.85 5.96 0.62
C ASN A 134 0.08 6.51 -0.59
N VAL A 135 0.83 7.11 -1.50
CA VAL A 135 0.34 7.54 -2.80
C VAL A 135 1.44 7.29 -3.83
N GLU A 136 1.06 6.84 -4.99
CA GLU A 136 2.01 6.62 -6.07
C GLU A 136 2.50 7.95 -6.63
N MET A 137 3.83 8.12 -6.71
CA MET A 137 4.48 9.29 -7.25
C MET A 137 5.32 8.90 -8.47
N PHE A 138 5.52 9.83 -9.37
CA PHE A 138 6.43 9.74 -10.50
C PHE A 138 7.78 10.32 -10.13
N ALA A 139 8.88 9.65 -10.50
CA ALA A 139 10.25 10.12 -10.26
C ALA A 139 11.02 10.35 -11.56
N TYR A 140 11.88 11.36 -11.58
CA TYR A 140 12.76 11.63 -12.71
C TYR A 140 14.10 12.25 -12.29
N ARG A 141 15.14 12.00 -13.07
CA ARG A 141 16.49 12.56 -12.91
C ARG A 141 16.53 13.98 -13.49
N LYS A 142 16.36 14.98 -12.59
CA LYS A 142 16.34 16.40 -13.00
C LYS A 142 17.65 16.86 -13.63
N ASP A 143 18.78 16.29 -13.23
CA ASP A 143 20.10 16.57 -13.80
C ASP A 143 20.21 16.06 -15.25
N LEU A 144 19.69 14.86 -15.54
CA LEU A 144 19.70 14.32 -16.90
C LEU A 144 18.77 15.09 -17.83
N LEU A 145 17.62 15.57 -17.34
CA LEU A 145 16.73 16.43 -18.09
C LEU A 145 17.40 17.79 -18.38
N ALA A 146 17.94 18.45 -17.34
CA ALA A 146 18.61 19.73 -17.47
C ALA A 146 19.79 19.70 -18.46
N ALA A 147 20.61 18.66 -18.40
CA ALA A 147 21.73 18.45 -19.34
C ALA A 147 21.30 18.38 -20.81
N ARG A 148 20.00 18.20 -21.10
CA ARG A 148 19.43 18.11 -22.46
C ARG A 148 18.40 19.18 -22.76
N GLY A 149 18.21 20.17 -21.88
CA GLY A 149 17.19 21.20 -22.02
C GLY A 149 15.75 20.66 -22.00
N LEU A 150 15.54 19.46 -21.42
CA LEU A 150 14.22 18.85 -21.32
C LEU A 150 13.49 19.38 -20.06
N GLN A 151 12.17 19.57 -20.19
CA GLN A 151 11.32 19.95 -19.07
C GLN A 151 10.78 18.71 -18.34
N PRO A 152 10.37 18.84 -17.06
CA PRO A 152 9.63 17.80 -16.35
C PRO A 152 8.41 17.34 -17.17
N PRO A 153 8.11 16.02 -17.21
CA PRO A 153 7.02 15.50 -18.03
C PRO A 153 5.67 15.91 -17.46
N ARG A 154 4.77 16.38 -18.32
CA ARG A 154 3.38 16.74 -17.98
C ARG A 154 2.39 15.71 -18.51
N THR A 155 2.77 15.00 -19.55
CA THR A 155 1.98 13.97 -20.24
C THR A 155 2.76 12.67 -20.33
N TRP A 156 2.07 11.57 -20.54
CA TRP A 156 2.71 10.28 -20.84
C TRP A 156 3.49 10.29 -22.16
N ASP A 157 3.10 11.13 -23.11
CA ASP A 157 3.89 11.35 -24.33
C ASP A 157 5.22 12.05 -24.02
N ASP A 158 5.26 12.99 -23.07
CA ASP A 158 6.51 13.59 -22.58
C ASP A 158 7.41 12.54 -21.93
N VAL A 159 6.81 11.66 -21.09
CA VAL A 159 7.56 10.55 -20.46
C VAL A 159 8.21 9.67 -21.49
N LEU A 160 7.46 9.30 -22.54
CA LEU A 160 7.96 8.46 -23.64
C LEU A 160 9.10 9.16 -24.41
N LYS A 161 8.91 10.44 -24.76
CA LYS A 161 9.92 11.24 -25.45
C LYS A 161 11.22 11.35 -24.65
N ILE A 162 11.10 11.65 -23.34
CA ILE A 162 12.24 11.73 -22.41
C ILE A 162 12.94 10.38 -22.31
N ALA A 163 12.17 9.29 -22.17
CA ALA A 163 12.70 7.94 -22.05
C ALA A 163 13.53 7.55 -23.29
N GLN A 164 13.01 7.83 -24.48
CA GLN A 164 13.70 7.57 -25.75
C GLN A 164 14.97 8.42 -25.89
N THR A 165 14.88 9.72 -25.58
CA THR A 165 15.99 10.67 -25.71
C THR A 165 17.15 10.31 -24.78
N ILE A 166 16.87 9.98 -23.53
CA ILE A 166 17.91 9.68 -22.53
C ILE A 166 18.43 8.27 -22.72
N GLY A 167 17.58 7.28 -22.98
CA GLY A 167 17.97 5.90 -23.21
C GLY A 167 18.89 5.72 -24.42
N ALA A 168 18.65 6.46 -25.51
CA ALA A 168 19.50 6.45 -26.69
C ALA A 168 20.88 7.10 -26.45
N ALA A 169 20.94 8.13 -25.60
CA ALA A 169 22.15 8.95 -25.41
C ALA A 169 23.07 8.46 -24.30
N ASN A 170 22.59 7.65 -23.35
CA ASN A 170 23.33 7.24 -22.15
C ASN A 170 23.50 5.72 -22.11
N LYS A 171 24.67 5.22 -22.49
CA LYS A 171 25.00 3.80 -22.28
C LYS A 171 24.94 3.47 -20.78
N GLY A 172 24.12 2.46 -20.42
CA GLY A 172 23.96 1.99 -19.05
C GLY A 172 22.87 2.70 -18.22
N THR A 173 22.14 3.67 -18.83
CA THR A 173 20.97 4.28 -18.17
C THR A 173 19.73 4.03 -19.04
N SER A 174 18.77 3.31 -18.49
CA SER A 174 17.45 3.12 -19.09
C SER A 174 16.65 4.42 -19.06
N GLY A 175 15.84 4.67 -20.10
CA GLY A 175 15.00 5.86 -20.15
C GLY A 175 13.89 5.86 -19.09
N VAL A 176 13.43 4.68 -18.69
CA VAL A 176 12.39 4.48 -17.69
C VAL A 176 12.54 3.13 -17.00
N VAL A 177 12.05 3.02 -15.77
CA VAL A 177 11.89 1.77 -15.04
C VAL A 177 10.49 1.68 -14.44
N PHE A 178 9.97 0.47 -14.27
CA PHE A 178 8.67 0.21 -13.63
C PHE A 178 8.61 -1.22 -13.09
N ARG A 179 7.62 -1.50 -12.24
CA ARG A 179 7.37 -2.85 -11.74
C ARG A 179 6.57 -3.65 -12.77
N GLY A 180 7.23 -4.46 -13.58
CA GLY A 180 6.59 -5.27 -14.62
C GLY A 180 6.20 -6.68 -14.18
N ALA A 181 6.51 -7.08 -12.94
CA ALA A 181 6.17 -8.40 -12.43
C ALA A 181 4.66 -8.63 -12.37
N LYS A 182 4.24 -9.87 -12.60
CA LYS A 182 2.82 -10.29 -12.60
C LYS A 182 2.10 -9.93 -11.30
N GLY A 183 0.83 -9.56 -11.40
CA GLY A 183 -0.07 -9.25 -10.29
C GLY A 183 -0.03 -7.78 -9.88
N ASN A 184 -0.08 -7.48 -8.58
CA ASN A 184 -0.11 -6.11 -8.05
C ASN A 184 0.97 -5.20 -8.65
N PRO A 185 2.24 -5.62 -8.81
CA PRO A 185 3.29 -4.73 -9.32
C PRO A 185 2.92 -4.03 -10.64
N ILE A 186 2.55 -4.79 -11.67
CA ILE A 186 2.24 -4.21 -12.98
C ILE A 186 0.90 -3.46 -12.99
N VAL A 187 -0.07 -3.89 -12.16
CA VAL A 187 -1.40 -3.26 -12.09
C VAL A 187 -1.29 -1.86 -11.53
N THR A 188 -0.58 -1.68 -10.44
CA THR A 188 -0.44 -0.37 -9.79
C THR A 188 0.20 0.63 -10.73
N GLY A 189 1.33 0.32 -11.36
CA GLY A 189 1.96 1.22 -12.33
C GLY A 189 1.12 1.49 -13.59
N PHE A 190 0.19 0.58 -13.95
CA PHE A 190 -0.70 0.76 -15.10
C PHE A 190 -1.90 1.66 -14.81
N LEU A 191 -2.46 1.63 -13.58
CA LEU A 191 -3.67 2.38 -13.25
C LEU A 191 -3.57 3.90 -13.48
N PRO A 192 -2.51 4.61 -13.09
CA PRO A 192 -2.36 6.03 -13.40
C PRO A 192 -2.31 6.32 -14.89
N ILE A 193 -1.70 5.44 -15.69
CA ILE A 193 -1.71 5.56 -17.15
C ILE A 193 -3.13 5.39 -17.67
N LEU A 194 -3.82 4.34 -17.26
CA LEU A 194 -5.22 4.06 -17.64
C LEU A 194 -6.13 5.26 -17.38
N TRP A 195 -6.06 5.82 -16.18
CA TRP A 195 -6.88 6.96 -15.78
C TRP A 195 -6.51 8.23 -16.51
N ALA A 196 -5.24 8.46 -16.82
CA ALA A 196 -4.79 9.60 -17.62
C ALA A 196 -5.36 9.55 -19.05
N TYR A 197 -5.59 8.37 -19.63
CA TYR A 197 -6.29 8.20 -20.90
C TYR A 197 -7.83 8.28 -20.76
N GLY A 198 -8.37 8.36 -19.54
CA GLY A 198 -9.81 8.40 -19.28
C GLY A 198 -10.46 7.01 -19.26
N GLY A 199 -9.67 5.94 -19.19
CA GLY A 199 -10.15 4.57 -18.99
C GLY A 199 -10.36 4.23 -17.52
N ASP A 200 -10.99 3.08 -17.28
CA ASP A 200 -11.12 2.47 -15.96
C ASP A 200 -11.19 0.95 -16.08
N VAL A 201 -10.97 0.26 -14.95
CA VAL A 201 -11.18 -1.20 -14.86
C VAL A 201 -12.68 -1.50 -14.76
N VAL A 202 -13.36 -0.77 -13.88
CA VAL A 202 -14.81 -0.86 -13.62
C VAL A 202 -15.35 0.55 -13.50
N ASP A 203 -16.45 0.86 -14.15
CA ASP A 203 -17.10 2.16 -14.04
C ASP A 203 -17.87 2.34 -12.71
N ALA A 204 -18.39 3.53 -12.48
CA ALA A 204 -19.15 3.84 -11.27
C ALA A 204 -20.42 2.99 -11.10
N GLY A 205 -20.94 2.41 -12.19
CA GLY A 205 -22.10 1.51 -12.18
C GLY A 205 -21.72 0.04 -11.94
N GLY A 206 -20.43 -0.28 -11.77
CA GLY A 206 -19.96 -1.64 -11.58
C GLY A 206 -19.75 -2.43 -12.88
N LYS A 207 -19.88 -1.80 -14.05
CA LYS A 207 -19.63 -2.44 -15.34
C LYS A 207 -18.12 -2.48 -15.62
N VAL A 208 -17.63 -3.60 -16.09
CA VAL A 208 -16.24 -3.77 -16.53
C VAL A 208 -16.00 -2.98 -17.83
N THR A 209 -14.96 -2.15 -17.85
CA THR A 209 -14.61 -1.24 -18.96
C THR A 209 -13.15 -1.33 -19.39
N ILE A 210 -12.42 -2.31 -18.88
CA ILE A 210 -10.98 -2.47 -19.13
C ILE A 210 -10.63 -2.79 -20.60
N ASP A 211 -11.57 -3.22 -21.42
CA ASP A 211 -11.42 -3.46 -22.86
C ASP A 211 -11.77 -2.26 -23.75
N SER A 212 -11.89 -1.08 -23.13
CA SER A 212 -12.17 0.18 -23.84
C SER A 212 -11.02 0.65 -24.76
N PRO A 213 -11.32 1.51 -25.77
CA PRO A 213 -10.26 2.15 -26.57
C PRO A 213 -9.25 2.93 -25.74
N GLN A 214 -9.69 3.55 -24.63
CA GLN A 214 -8.86 4.28 -23.67
C GLN A 214 -7.87 3.33 -22.98
N ALA A 215 -8.34 2.17 -22.53
CA ALA A 215 -7.49 1.16 -21.91
C ALA A 215 -6.46 0.58 -22.91
N LEU A 216 -6.87 0.39 -24.17
CA LEU A 216 -5.95 -0.04 -25.21
C LEU A 216 -4.86 1.00 -25.49
N ALA A 217 -5.22 2.30 -25.51
CA ALA A 217 -4.25 3.38 -25.68
C ALA A 217 -3.25 3.42 -24.50
N ALA A 218 -3.75 3.31 -23.26
CA ALA A 218 -2.93 3.24 -22.05
C ALA A 218 -1.95 2.04 -22.09
N LEU A 219 -2.43 0.85 -22.47
CA LEU A 219 -1.57 -0.34 -22.55
C LEU A 219 -0.51 -0.20 -23.64
N LYS A 220 -0.86 0.38 -24.79
CA LYS A 220 0.12 0.70 -25.85
C LYS A 220 1.19 1.66 -25.37
N THR A 221 0.85 2.65 -24.53
CA THR A 221 1.83 3.55 -23.91
C THR A 221 2.77 2.78 -22.98
N LEU A 222 2.27 1.90 -22.12
CA LEU A 222 3.12 1.06 -21.26
C LEU A 222 4.07 0.18 -22.09
N LEU A 223 3.58 -0.41 -23.18
CA LEU A 223 4.40 -1.21 -24.10
C LEU A 223 5.47 -0.37 -24.81
N ALA A 224 5.15 0.86 -25.20
CA ALA A 224 6.12 1.78 -25.77
C ALA A 224 7.20 2.19 -24.77
N LEU A 225 6.83 2.42 -23.51
CA LEU A 225 7.78 2.69 -22.42
C LEU A 225 8.72 1.50 -22.17
N LYS A 226 8.22 0.27 -22.26
CA LYS A 226 9.05 -0.95 -22.13
C LYS A 226 10.25 -0.95 -23.09
N ALA A 227 10.11 -0.42 -24.29
CA ALA A 227 11.21 -0.36 -25.27
C ALA A 227 12.42 0.49 -24.78
N SER A 228 12.20 1.40 -23.80
CA SER A 228 13.24 2.23 -23.18
C SER A 228 13.58 1.80 -21.75
N ALA A 229 13.02 0.68 -21.28
CA ALA A 229 13.25 0.10 -19.96
C ALA A 229 14.36 -0.97 -19.99
N PRO A 230 14.83 -1.46 -18.82
CA PRO A 230 15.66 -2.66 -18.75
C PRO A 230 15.01 -3.85 -19.47
N LYS A 231 15.82 -4.72 -20.07
CA LYS A 231 15.30 -5.86 -20.89
C LYS A 231 14.43 -6.83 -20.07
N ASP A 232 14.75 -6.96 -18.80
CA ASP A 232 14.12 -7.83 -17.81
C ASP A 232 13.09 -7.11 -16.92
N VAL A 233 12.63 -5.91 -17.33
CA VAL A 233 11.68 -5.10 -16.56
C VAL A 233 10.36 -5.82 -16.26
N ASP A 234 9.99 -6.81 -17.06
CA ASP A 234 8.80 -7.64 -16.93
C ASP A 234 8.80 -8.56 -15.70
N VAL A 235 9.95 -8.73 -15.04
CA VAL A 235 10.05 -9.45 -13.76
C VAL A 235 10.40 -8.53 -12.58
N TYR A 236 10.51 -7.21 -12.79
CA TYR A 236 10.84 -6.27 -11.74
C TYR A 236 9.72 -6.11 -10.72
N GLY A 237 10.09 -6.19 -9.44
CA GLY A 237 9.29 -5.78 -8.29
C GLY A 237 9.80 -4.47 -7.71
N ALA A 238 9.48 -4.23 -6.45
CA ALA A 238 9.85 -3.01 -5.73
C ALA A 238 11.36 -2.89 -5.50
N ALA A 239 12.06 -4.01 -5.28
CA ALA A 239 13.49 -4.01 -5.00
C ALA A 239 14.32 -3.57 -6.22
N GLU A 240 14.00 -4.11 -7.39
CA GLU A 240 14.69 -3.82 -8.65
C GLU A 240 14.48 -2.36 -9.09
N VAL A 241 13.26 -1.83 -8.95
CA VAL A 241 12.97 -0.43 -9.25
C VAL A 241 13.72 0.52 -8.32
N ARG A 242 13.73 0.25 -7.01
CA ARG A 242 14.50 1.04 -6.04
C ARG A 242 15.99 1.00 -6.34
N ASP A 243 16.53 -0.18 -6.60
CA ASP A 243 17.94 -0.36 -6.92
C ASP A 243 18.34 0.42 -8.19
N ALA A 244 17.52 0.35 -9.25
CA ALA A 244 17.76 1.10 -10.48
C ALA A 244 17.77 2.62 -10.24
N LEU A 245 16.85 3.13 -9.40
CA LEU A 245 16.82 4.54 -9.04
C LEU A 245 18.03 4.93 -8.18
N GLN A 246 18.36 4.17 -7.13
CA GLN A 246 19.49 4.45 -6.22
C GLN A 246 20.84 4.40 -6.94
N ARG A 247 21.03 3.46 -7.87
CA ARG A 247 22.25 3.38 -8.68
C ARG A 247 22.29 4.43 -9.80
N GLY A 248 21.17 5.09 -10.10
CA GLY A 248 21.08 6.06 -11.19
C GLY A 248 21.09 5.43 -12.58
N THR A 249 20.73 4.14 -12.69
CA THR A 249 20.63 3.40 -13.95
C THR A 249 19.29 3.56 -14.66
N ALA A 250 18.37 4.35 -14.10
CA ALA A 250 17.12 4.75 -14.73
C ALA A 250 16.95 6.27 -14.68
N ALA A 251 16.47 6.85 -15.78
CA ALA A 251 16.20 8.29 -15.88
C ALA A 251 14.85 8.69 -15.28
N GLN A 252 13.88 7.81 -15.36
CA GLN A 252 12.51 8.00 -14.86
C GLN A 252 12.01 6.70 -14.22
N SER A 253 11.09 6.84 -13.25
CA SER A 253 10.24 5.74 -12.79
C SER A 253 8.78 6.17 -12.85
N ILE A 254 7.94 5.32 -13.45
CA ILE A 254 6.50 5.61 -13.53
C ILE A 254 5.82 5.54 -12.17
N GLU A 255 6.46 4.89 -11.21
CA GLU A 255 5.96 4.72 -9.84
C GLU A 255 7.10 4.76 -8.81
N VAL A 256 6.88 5.50 -7.74
CA VAL A 256 7.69 5.50 -6.52
C VAL A 256 6.76 5.64 -5.33
N TRP A 257 6.97 4.81 -4.33
CA TRP A 257 6.22 4.91 -3.08
C TRP A 257 6.97 5.77 -2.06
N PRO A 258 6.28 6.60 -1.27
CA PRO A 258 6.93 7.52 -0.33
C PRO A 258 7.93 6.84 0.61
N ALA A 259 7.64 5.63 1.08
CA ALA A 259 8.54 4.86 1.93
C ALA A 259 9.88 4.46 1.26
N TRP A 260 10.01 4.57 -0.07
CA TRP A 260 11.26 4.29 -0.80
C TRP A 260 12.16 5.52 -0.92
N ILE A 261 11.56 6.71 -0.83
CA ILE A 261 12.23 7.96 -1.17
C ILE A 261 13.39 8.30 -0.21
N PRO A 262 13.31 8.05 1.11
CA PRO A 262 14.45 8.32 2.00
C PRO A 262 15.77 7.68 1.53
N ALA A 263 15.71 6.48 0.98
CA ALA A 263 16.88 5.78 0.47
C ALA A 263 17.48 6.41 -0.80
N LEU A 264 16.73 7.23 -1.54
CA LEU A 264 17.23 7.97 -2.71
C LEU A 264 18.09 9.18 -2.30
N ASP A 265 17.85 9.71 -1.10
CA ASP A 265 18.57 10.86 -0.56
C ASP A 265 19.62 10.47 0.50
N ASP A 266 19.77 9.19 0.80
CA ASP A 266 20.80 8.67 1.71
C ASP A 266 22.13 8.43 0.96
N PRO A 267 23.21 9.17 1.26
CA PRO A 267 24.50 9.00 0.58
C PRO A 267 25.16 7.63 0.81
N ALA A 268 24.74 6.88 1.84
CA ALA A 268 25.22 5.52 2.06
C ALA A 268 24.57 4.51 1.11
N GLN A 269 23.41 4.82 0.54
CA GLN A 269 22.61 3.93 -0.28
C GLN A 269 22.44 4.39 -1.73
N SER A 270 22.57 5.70 -2.00
CA SER A 270 22.23 6.30 -3.29
C SER A 270 23.41 7.00 -3.94
N ARG A 271 23.56 6.81 -5.25
CA ARG A 271 24.52 7.52 -6.11
C ARG A 271 23.94 8.80 -6.71
N VAL A 272 22.65 9.08 -6.47
CA VAL A 272 21.89 10.16 -7.10
C VAL A 272 21.26 11.12 -6.09
N VAL A 273 21.88 11.23 -4.92
CA VAL A 273 21.42 12.11 -3.84
C VAL A 273 21.13 13.51 -4.37
N GLY A 274 19.91 14.03 -4.11
CA GLY A 274 19.46 15.32 -4.54
C GLY A 274 19.19 15.46 -6.05
N GLN A 275 19.42 14.44 -6.87
CA GLN A 275 19.25 14.50 -8.34
C GLN A 275 17.86 14.01 -8.79
N VAL A 276 17.15 13.28 -7.95
CA VAL A 276 15.80 12.77 -8.26
C VAL A 276 14.75 13.79 -7.83
N ALA A 277 13.92 14.21 -8.76
CA ALA A 277 12.72 14.99 -8.49
C ALA A 277 11.49 14.07 -8.50
N LEU A 278 10.46 14.49 -7.79
CA LEU A 278 9.22 13.75 -7.59
C LEU A 278 8.04 14.64 -7.95
N GLN A 279 7.01 14.05 -8.52
CA GLN A 279 5.75 14.71 -8.84
C GLN A 279 4.60 13.70 -8.86
N ALA A 280 3.36 14.16 -8.99
CA ALA A 280 2.25 13.28 -9.34
C ALA A 280 2.51 12.61 -10.71
N PRO A 281 2.01 11.38 -10.95
CA PRO A 281 2.06 10.76 -12.27
C PRO A 281 1.48 11.71 -13.34
N PRO A 282 2.08 11.78 -14.55
CA PRO A 282 1.62 12.71 -15.58
C PRO A 282 0.18 12.45 -16.03
N GLY A 283 -0.48 13.49 -16.52
CA GLY A 283 -1.76 13.38 -17.24
C GLY A 283 -1.58 12.93 -18.69
N GLN A 284 -2.70 12.86 -19.43
CA GLN A 284 -2.71 12.70 -20.90
C GLN A 284 -3.98 13.36 -21.47
N VAL A 285 -5.06 12.62 -21.64
CA VAL A 285 -6.40 13.13 -21.99
C VAL A 285 -7.10 13.73 -20.75
N LYS A 286 -6.83 13.15 -19.62
CA LYS A 286 -7.24 13.62 -18.29
C LYS A 286 -6.02 14.13 -17.51
N GLY A 287 -6.28 14.90 -16.46
CA GLY A 287 -5.23 15.35 -15.54
C GLY A 287 -4.57 14.21 -14.77
N PRO A 288 -3.52 14.53 -13.99
CA PRO A 288 -2.88 13.59 -13.09
C PRO A 288 -3.88 12.85 -12.19
N ALA A 289 -3.68 11.56 -12.01
CA ALA A 289 -4.51 10.72 -11.13
C ALA A 289 -3.58 9.80 -10.32
N PRO A 290 -2.91 10.32 -9.27
CA PRO A 290 -2.08 9.52 -8.39
C PRO A 290 -2.89 8.41 -7.75
N MET A 291 -2.37 7.17 -7.76
CA MET A 291 -3.05 6.06 -7.13
C MET A 291 -2.82 6.07 -5.63
N LEU A 292 -3.90 5.97 -4.85
CA LEU A 292 -3.84 5.78 -3.41
C LEU A 292 -3.53 4.33 -3.08
N GLY A 293 -2.63 4.11 -2.10
CA GLY A 293 -2.27 2.80 -1.56
C GLY A 293 -2.28 2.85 -0.03
N ILE A 294 -3.42 3.23 0.53
CA ILE A 294 -3.56 3.54 1.96
C ILE A 294 -3.59 2.25 2.79
N TRP A 295 -2.80 2.25 3.86
CA TRP A 295 -2.95 1.24 4.90
C TRP A 295 -3.78 1.82 6.03
N GLN A 296 -4.79 1.05 6.45
CA GLN A 296 -5.79 1.44 7.43
C GLN A 296 -5.85 0.43 8.57
N MET A 297 -6.37 0.87 9.70
CA MET A 297 -6.71 -0.06 10.78
C MET A 297 -8.20 -0.03 11.06
N GLY A 298 -8.78 -1.21 11.30
CA GLY A 298 -10.17 -1.42 11.68
C GLY A 298 -10.29 -2.39 12.82
N VAL A 299 -11.41 -2.32 13.52
CA VAL A 299 -11.76 -3.21 14.63
C VAL A 299 -12.67 -4.31 14.08
N PRO A 300 -12.29 -5.61 14.15
CA PRO A 300 -13.19 -6.71 13.81
C PRO A 300 -14.47 -6.64 14.64
N LYS A 301 -15.59 -7.05 14.05
CA LYS A 301 -16.90 -7.01 14.71
C LYS A 301 -16.98 -8.00 15.91
N ASP A 302 -16.20 -9.05 15.85
CA ASP A 302 -16.07 -10.10 16.88
C ASP A 302 -14.88 -9.87 17.82
N ALA A 303 -14.26 -8.68 17.81
CA ALA A 303 -13.14 -8.32 18.66
C ALA A 303 -13.53 -8.40 20.16
N PRO A 304 -12.82 -9.20 20.96
CA PRO A 304 -13.10 -9.33 22.40
C PRO A 304 -12.92 -8.01 23.16
N HIS A 305 -11.90 -7.22 22.77
CA HIS A 305 -11.51 -5.99 23.48
C HIS A 305 -11.72 -4.73 22.62
N ALA A 306 -12.84 -4.64 21.88
CA ALA A 306 -13.14 -3.58 20.93
C ALA A 306 -12.98 -2.16 21.50
N LYS A 307 -13.30 -1.94 22.80
CA LYS A 307 -13.16 -0.63 23.43
C LYS A 307 -11.68 -0.21 23.53
N LEU A 308 -10.80 -1.12 23.98
CA LEU A 308 -9.37 -0.85 24.07
C LEU A 308 -8.75 -0.71 22.68
N ALA A 309 -9.20 -1.51 21.71
CA ALA A 309 -8.80 -1.39 20.31
C ALA A 309 -9.10 0.01 19.74
N MET A 310 -10.28 0.57 20.03
CA MET A 310 -10.65 1.93 19.60
C MET A 310 -9.80 3.01 20.30
N GLN A 311 -9.43 2.81 21.58
CA GLN A 311 -8.53 3.71 22.30
C GLN A 311 -7.12 3.69 21.70
N PHE A 312 -6.59 2.50 21.41
CA PHE A 312 -5.30 2.38 20.72
C PHE A 312 -5.34 2.99 19.32
N LEU A 313 -6.42 2.78 18.57
CA LEU A 313 -6.60 3.37 17.23
C LEU A 313 -6.63 4.90 17.28
N ALA A 314 -7.32 5.49 18.27
CA ALA A 314 -7.33 6.94 18.48
C ALA A 314 -5.94 7.48 18.83
N TYR A 315 -5.19 6.77 19.68
CA TYR A 315 -3.79 7.09 19.98
C TYR A 315 -2.92 7.02 18.73
N LEU A 316 -2.96 5.90 17.99
CA LEU A 316 -2.16 5.65 16.80
C LEU A 316 -2.39 6.69 15.69
N THR A 317 -3.62 7.18 15.56
CA THR A 317 -3.99 8.19 14.57
C THR A 317 -3.90 9.63 15.09
N SER A 318 -3.48 9.86 16.33
CA SER A 318 -3.28 11.21 16.88
C SER A 318 -2.19 11.99 16.14
N PRO A 319 -2.24 13.33 16.10
CA PRO A 319 -1.17 14.15 15.48
C PRO A 319 0.21 13.88 16.09
N ALA A 320 0.28 13.62 17.40
CA ALA A 320 1.52 13.35 18.11
C ALA A 320 2.14 12.02 17.64
N GLU A 321 1.36 10.94 17.65
CA GLU A 321 1.86 9.63 17.23
C GLU A 321 2.16 9.58 15.73
N GLN A 322 1.31 10.14 14.88
CA GLN A 322 1.57 10.26 13.45
C GLN A 322 2.87 11.03 13.17
N THR A 323 3.22 12.01 14.01
CA THR A 323 4.52 12.70 13.92
C THR A 323 5.69 11.77 14.29
N GLN A 324 5.55 10.91 15.30
CA GLN A 324 6.59 9.94 15.65
C GLN A 324 6.76 8.90 14.55
N LEU A 325 5.66 8.38 14.00
CA LEU A 325 5.69 7.44 12.89
C LEU A 325 6.33 8.06 11.64
N ALA A 326 6.04 9.34 11.36
CA ALA A 326 6.64 10.06 10.25
C ALA A 326 8.17 10.18 10.37
N LYS A 327 8.73 10.37 11.58
CA LYS A 327 10.19 10.35 11.82
C LYS A 327 10.85 9.02 11.45
N LEU A 328 10.09 7.92 11.49
CA LEU A 328 10.54 6.60 11.04
C LEU A 328 10.42 6.41 9.52
N GLY A 329 9.95 7.41 8.78
CA GLY A 329 9.71 7.34 7.35
C GLY A 329 8.34 6.75 6.96
N ILE A 330 7.42 6.65 7.91
CA ILE A 330 6.04 6.25 7.61
C ILE A 330 5.30 7.45 7.01
N PRO A 331 4.72 7.31 5.80
CA PRO A 331 3.96 8.37 5.17
C PRO A 331 2.76 8.78 6.02
N PRO A 332 2.66 10.07 6.44
CA PRO A 332 1.59 10.49 7.34
C PRO A 332 0.23 10.60 6.64
N THR A 333 -0.83 10.63 7.45
CA THR A 333 -2.23 10.76 7.00
C THR A 333 -2.89 12.04 7.47
N ARG A 334 -2.11 12.96 8.10
CA ARG A 334 -2.58 14.22 8.66
C ARG A 334 -1.90 15.43 8.03
N LYS A 335 -2.69 16.47 7.73
CA LYS A 335 -2.22 17.72 7.12
C LYS A 335 -1.22 18.44 8.03
N SER A 336 -1.47 18.46 9.34
CA SER A 336 -0.58 19.08 10.34
C SER A 336 0.81 18.42 10.39
N VAL A 337 0.89 17.13 10.17
CA VAL A 337 2.17 16.40 10.13
C VAL A 337 2.97 16.78 8.89
N PHE A 338 2.33 16.91 7.74
CA PHE A 338 2.97 17.43 6.52
C PHE A 338 3.44 18.88 6.67
N ALA A 339 2.75 19.70 7.48
CA ALA A 339 3.11 21.08 7.77
C ALA A 339 4.23 21.23 8.82
N ASN A 340 4.69 20.13 9.43
CA ASN A 340 5.75 20.14 10.44
C ASN A 340 7.11 20.52 9.80
N ALA A 341 7.68 21.67 10.23
CA ALA A 341 8.89 22.24 9.64
C ALA A 341 10.13 21.33 9.76
N GLU A 342 10.26 20.54 10.84
CA GLU A 342 11.39 19.64 11.02
C GLU A 342 11.26 18.42 10.10
N LEU A 343 10.06 17.85 9.97
CA LEU A 343 9.81 16.77 9.02
C LEU A 343 9.97 17.22 7.58
N PHE A 344 9.57 18.46 7.26
CA PHE A 344 9.77 19.02 5.93
C PHE A 344 11.26 19.16 5.56
N LYS A 345 12.13 19.52 6.51
CA LYS A 345 13.58 19.54 6.28
C LYS A 345 14.15 18.14 5.98
N GLN A 346 13.60 17.13 6.65
CA GLN A 346 14.03 15.73 6.48
C GLN A 346 13.44 15.10 5.21
N PHE A 347 12.18 15.43 4.88
CA PHE A 347 11.39 14.83 3.79
C PHE A 347 10.96 15.90 2.78
N ARG A 348 11.90 16.32 1.94
CA ARG A 348 11.73 17.43 0.96
C ARG A 348 10.56 17.24 -0.01
N TRP A 349 10.04 16.01 -0.14
CA TRP A 349 8.92 15.67 -1.04
C TRP A 349 7.53 15.81 -0.39
N TYR A 350 7.44 16.12 0.88
CA TYR A 350 6.16 16.24 1.60
C TYR A 350 5.14 17.14 0.92
N PRO A 351 5.49 18.33 0.39
CA PRO A 351 4.51 19.16 -0.31
C PRO A 351 3.90 18.49 -1.55
N ASP A 352 4.72 17.77 -2.32
CA ASP A 352 4.25 17.08 -3.52
C ASP A 352 3.46 15.82 -3.15
N GLN A 353 3.85 15.12 -2.08
CA GLN A 353 3.12 13.98 -1.56
C GLN A 353 1.75 14.38 -1.02
N LEU A 354 1.65 15.48 -0.25
CA LEU A 354 0.36 15.97 0.25
C LEU A 354 -0.60 16.30 -0.90
N LYS A 355 -0.13 17.05 -1.90
CA LYS A 355 -0.90 17.34 -3.11
C LYS A 355 -1.35 16.07 -3.84
N ALA A 356 -0.45 15.09 -3.94
CA ALA A 356 -0.77 13.81 -4.55
C ALA A 356 -1.83 13.03 -3.75
N LEU A 357 -1.76 13.04 -2.42
CA LEU A 357 -2.77 12.41 -1.56
C LEU A 357 -4.13 13.10 -1.70
N GLU A 358 -4.17 14.45 -1.69
CA GLU A 358 -5.40 15.22 -1.82
C GLU A 358 -6.06 15.04 -3.20
N ALA A 359 -5.27 14.87 -4.26
CA ALA A 359 -5.74 14.60 -5.62
C ALA A 359 -5.86 13.09 -5.92
N GLY A 360 -5.54 12.25 -4.96
CA GLY A 360 -5.37 10.83 -5.15
C GLY A 360 -6.66 10.10 -5.52
N ARG A 361 -6.52 9.08 -6.37
CA ARG A 361 -7.62 8.24 -6.81
C ARG A 361 -7.54 6.85 -6.19
N ALA A 362 -8.65 6.38 -5.64
CA ALA A 362 -8.79 5.03 -5.14
C ALA A 362 -8.74 3.98 -6.26
N ARG A 363 -8.19 2.82 -5.97
CA ARG A 363 -8.43 1.61 -6.79
C ARG A 363 -9.92 1.27 -6.80
N PRO A 364 -10.43 0.54 -7.80
CA PRO A 364 -11.85 0.20 -7.86
C PRO A 364 -12.38 -0.42 -6.55
N ARG A 365 -13.45 0.15 -6.03
CA ARG A 365 -14.04 -0.21 -4.72
C ARG A 365 -14.99 -1.40 -4.85
N VAL A 366 -14.46 -2.55 -5.26
CA VAL A 366 -15.20 -3.81 -5.42
C VAL A 366 -14.80 -4.83 -4.36
N LYS A 367 -15.75 -5.68 -3.91
CA LYS A 367 -15.54 -6.63 -2.80
C LYS A 367 -14.41 -7.65 -3.05
N ASN A 368 -14.16 -8.00 -4.29
CA ASN A 368 -13.18 -9.03 -4.68
C ASN A 368 -12.03 -8.44 -5.52
N TRP A 369 -11.59 -7.22 -5.19
CA TRP A 369 -10.48 -6.57 -5.90
C TRP A 369 -9.25 -7.46 -6.04
N GLN A 370 -8.90 -8.24 -5.01
CA GLN A 370 -7.74 -9.13 -5.07
C GLN A 370 -7.80 -10.10 -6.26
N GLN A 371 -8.98 -10.62 -6.58
CA GLN A 371 -9.18 -11.47 -7.74
C GLN A 371 -9.15 -10.68 -9.05
N VAL A 372 -9.77 -9.50 -9.07
CA VAL A 372 -9.73 -8.58 -10.23
C VAL A 372 -8.31 -8.18 -10.56
N GLU A 373 -7.53 -7.79 -9.55
CA GLU A 373 -6.12 -7.41 -9.68
C GLU A 373 -5.26 -8.57 -10.21
N ALA A 374 -5.48 -9.78 -9.72
CA ALA A 374 -4.75 -10.95 -10.19
C ALA A 374 -5.04 -11.24 -11.68
N ILE A 375 -6.31 -11.17 -12.11
CA ILE A 375 -6.72 -11.36 -13.51
C ILE A 375 -6.13 -10.27 -14.41
N LEU A 376 -6.23 -9.01 -13.98
CA LEU A 376 -5.70 -7.88 -14.73
C LEU A 376 -4.18 -7.97 -14.86
N GLY A 377 -3.48 -8.24 -13.75
CA GLY A 377 -2.03 -8.36 -13.72
C GLY A 377 -1.50 -9.48 -14.60
N GLU A 378 -2.19 -10.63 -14.65
CA GLU A 378 -1.86 -11.70 -15.60
C GLU A 378 -2.00 -11.25 -17.05
N SER A 379 -3.12 -10.62 -17.38
CA SER A 379 -3.40 -10.18 -18.75
C SER A 379 -2.43 -9.08 -19.21
N LEU A 380 -2.12 -8.12 -18.35
CA LEU A 380 -1.12 -7.08 -18.62
C LEU A 380 0.27 -7.68 -18.85
N GLN A 381 0.69 -8.64 -18.03
CA GLN A 381 1.99 -9.27 -18.18
C GLN A 381 2.09 -10.09 -19.47
N LEU A 382 1.05 -10.81 -19.87
CA LEU A 382 1.02 -11.51 -21.15
C LEU A 382 1.21 -10.55 -22.34
N ALA A 383 0.64 -9.34 -22.26
CA ALA A 383 0.86 -8.30 -23.27
C ALA A 383 2.29 -7.73 -23.19
N VAL A 384 2.80 -7.43 -21.99
CA VAL A 384 4.15 -6.87 -21.79
C VAL A 384 5.24 -7.85 -22.21
N THR A 385 5.06 -9.15 -22.01
CA THR A 385 6.00 -10.19 -22.46
C THR A 385 5.84 -10.54 -23.94
N GLY A 386 4.85 -9.96 -24.64
CA GLY A 386 4.58 -10.23 -26.05
C GLY A 386 3.89 -11.57 -26.33
N GLN A 387 3.44 -12.27 -25.29
CA GLN A 387 2.74 -13.56 -25.42
C GLN A 387 1.29 -13.40 -25.90
N MET A 388 0.71 -12.20 -25.75
CA MET A 388 -0.64 -11.87 -26.19
C MET A 388 -0.72 -10.48 -26.78
N ALA A 389 -1.50 -10.31 -27.86
CA ALA A 389 -1.75 -8.99 -28.43
C ALA A 389 -2.51 -8.11 -27.41
N PRO A 390 -2.21 -6.80 -27.30
CA PRO A 390 -2.74 -5.93 -26.24
C PRO A 390 -4.27 -5.90 -26.18
N ASP A 391 -4.93 -5.83 -27.34
CA ASP A 391 -6.39 -5.83 -27.44
C ASP A 391 -7.00 -7.17 -27.01
N VAL A 392 -6.34 -8.29 -27.31
CA VAL A 392 -6.75 -9.63 -26.89
C VAL A 392 -6.58 -9.77 -25.37
N ALA A 393 -5.46 -9.27 -24.81
CA ALA A 393 -5.21 -9.30 -23.37
C ALA A 393 -6.28 -8.55 -22.59
N LEU A 394 -6.66 -7.34 -23.04
CA LEU A 394 -7.69 -6.54 -22.38
C LEU A 394 -9.09 -7.17 -22.53
N ARG A 395 -9.45 -7.72 -23.69
CA ARG A 395 -10.72 -8.46 -23.85
C ARG A 395 -10.79 -9.68 -22.94
N SER A 396 -9.70 -10.46 -22.86
CA SER A 396 -9.61 -11.61 -21.95
C SER A 396 -9.76 -11.18 -20.49
N ALA A 397 -9.08 -10.09 -20.09
CA ALA A 397 -9.21 -9.50 -18.75
C ALA A 397 -10.68 -9.11 -18.47
N SER A 398 -11.31 -8.38 -19.41
CA SER A 398 -12.70 -7.92 -19.29
C SER A 398 -13.66 -9.08 -19.05
N GLN A 399 -13.56 -10.15 -19.84
CA GLN A 399 -14.40 -11.34 -19.71
C GLN A 399 -14.21 -12.05 -18.35
N LYS A 400 -12.96 -12.28 -17.95
CA LYS A 400 -12.63 -12.95 -16.68
C LYS A 400 -13.06 -12.11 -15.48
N ILE A 401 -12.85 -10.78 -15.52
CA ILE A 401 -13.25 -9.86 -14.46
C ILE A 401 -14.78 -9.81 -14.34
N ALA A 402 -15.51 -9.78 -15.46
CA ALA A 402 -16.97 -9.80 -15.44
C ALA A 402 -17.53 -11.07 -14.79
N GLN A 403 -16.85 -12.24 -14.95
CA GLN A 403 -17.22 -13.47 -14.29
C GLN A 403 -16.87 -13.48 -12.79
N ALA A 404 -15.82 -12.75 -12.40
CA ALA A 404 -15.36 -12.65 -11.02
C ALA A 404 -16.15 -11.64 -10.18
N LEU A 405 -16.73 -10.63 -10.80
CA LEU A 405 -17.56 -9.65 -10.10
C LEU A 405 -18.96 -10.20 -9.86
N PRO A 406 -19.52 -10.06 -8.65
CA PRO A 406 -20.91 -10.43 -8.41
C PRO A 406 -21.80 -9.59 -9.32
N VAL A 407 -22.82 -10.23 -9.90
CA VAL A 407 -23.84 -9.53 -10.68
C VAL A 407 -24.45 -8.45 -9.79
N ALA A 408 -24.40 -7.18 -10.23
CA ALA A 408 -25.03 -6.09 -9.49
C ALA A 408 -26.49 -6.49 -9.22
N ALA A 409 -26.86 -6.58 -7.95
CA ALA A 409 -28.26 -6.77 -7.59
C ALA A 409 -29.03 -5.57 -8.17
N LYS A 410 -30.03 -5.86 -9.03
CA LYS A 410 -30.91 -4.87 -9.67
C LYS A 410 -31.74 -4.16 -8.63
#